data_75a84ddc0ae4344230a8ff3c5e485794
#
_entry.id   75a84ddc0ae4344230a8ff3c5e485794
#
_cell.length_a   1.000
_cell.length_b   1.000
_cell.length_c   1.000
_cell.angle_alpha   90.00
_cell.angle_beta   90.00
_cell.angle_gamma   90.00
#
_symmetry.space_group_name_H-M   'P 1'
#
loop_
_entity.id
_entity.type
_entity.pdbx_description
1 polymer ?
#
loop_
_entity_poly.entity_id
_entity_poly.type
_entity_poly.pdbx_seq_one_letter_code
_entity_poly.pdbx_strand_id
1 'polypeptide(L)'
;MSFGLPLRLVRTASFGLALLYATLLAVSAVILGFIVYWTVQASIDRQMGARIDAEIEILKGELRSEGSAELTREIETRINYFGALEYFLADADGNRLAGNLSNLPTTDGWSDIAIADPPQGKDPKYFRVKTVHLDNGYRLVVGDDLASKEDIRRAFLGALGWALLAFLVLTLTAGALLSSAFLSRFDAIGRTAEAIINGDLGSRVSLRG
;
A
#
# COMPACT_ATOMS: atom_id res chain seq x y z
N MET A 1 19.70 -38.81 -0.84
CA MET A 1 18.22 -38.83 -1.00
C MET A 1 17.88 -37.74 -2.02
N SER A 2 17.77 -38.11 -3.29
CA SER A 2 17.48 -37.20 -4.40
C SER A 2 15.96 -37.01 -4.47
N PHE A 3 15.47 -35.82 -4.15
CA PHE A 3 14.11 -35.40 -4.44
C PHE A 3 13.97 -35.15 -5.95
N GLY A 4 13.83 -36.22 -6.70
CA GLY A 4 13.36 -36.15 -8.08
C GLY A 4 11.85 -35.84 -8.08
N LEU A 5 11.48 -34.55 -8.13
CA LEU A 5 10.10 -34.15 -8.40
C LEU A 5 9.67 -34.81 -9.73
N PRO A 6 8.55 -35.53 -9.77
CA PRO A 6 8.11 -36.21 -10.97
C PRO A 6 7.62 -35.15 -11.98
N LEU A 7 8.51 -34.78 -12.89
CA LEU A 7 8.25 -33.91 -14.06
C LEU A 7 7.06 -34.39 -14.93
N ARG A 8 6.53 -35.55 -14.68
CA ARG A 8 5.34 -36.15 -15.36
C ARG A 8 4.02 -35.50 -14.94
N LEU A 9 3.93 -34.91 -13.73
CA LEU A 9 2.70 -34.26 -13.24
C LEU A 9 2.40 -32.95 -13.97
N VAL A 10 3.41 -32.28 -14.49
CA VAL A 10 3.28 -30.97 -15.16
C VAL A 10 2.69 -31.07 -16.58
N ARG A 11 2.64 -32.28 -17.17
CA ARG A 11 2.22 -32.51 -18.58
C ARG A 11 0.75 -32.94 -18.72
N THR A 12 -0.04 -32.94 -17.68
CA THR A 12 -1.49 -33.28 -17.81
C THR A 12 -2.29 -32.04 -18.20
N ALA A 13 -3.23 -32.22 -19.14
CA ALA A 13 -4.10 -31.11 -19.59
C ALA A 13 -4.83 -30.43 -18.41
N SER A 14 -5.18 -31.18 -17.37
CA SER A 14 -5.80 -30.69 -16.15
C SER A 14 -4.88 -29.76 -15.33
N PHE A 15 -3.58 -30.04 -15.26
CA PHE A 15 -2.62 -29.21 -14.58
C PHE A 15 -2.42 -27.90 -15.35
N GLY A 16 -2.32 -27.96 -16.68
CA GLY A 16 -2.22 -26.77 -17.53
C GLY A 16 -3.44 -25.83 -17.36
N LEU A 17 -4.63 -26.40 -17.29
CA LEU A 17 -5.86 -25.65 -17.07
C LEU A 17 -5.89 -25.00 -15.66
N ALA A 18 -5.52 -25.75 -14.63
CA ALA A 18 -5.42 -25.24 -13.26
C ALA A 18 -4.41 -24.11 -13.15
N LEU A 19 -3.24 -24.24 -13.80
CA LEU A 19 -2.21 -23.19 -13.83
C LEU A 19 -2.70 -21.94 -14.58
N LEU A 20 -3.44 -22.10 -15.68
CA LEU A 20 -4.03 -20.98 -16.41
C LEU A 20 -5.01 -20.20 -15.54
N TYR A 21 -5.93 -20.89 -14.84
CA TYR A 21 -6.87 -20.24 -13.92
C TYR A 21 -6.15 -19.58 -12.76
N ALA A 22 -5.14 -20.21 -12.19
CA ALA A 22 -4.35 -19.63 -11.11
C ALA A 22 -3.63 -18.36 -11.56
N THR A 23 -3.05 -18.39 -12.75
CA THR A 23 -2.38 -17.20 -13.33
C THR A 23 -3.38 -16.08 -13.58
N LEU A 24 -4.54 -16.40 -14.15
CA LEU A 24 -5.60 -15.41 -14.39
C LEU A 24 -6.08 -14.76 -13.10
N LEU A 25 -6.33 -15.58 -12.05
CA LEU A 25 -6.72 -15.08 -10.73
C LEU A 25 -5.62 -14.22 -10.07
N ALA A 26 -4.36 -14.66 -10.17
CA ALA A 26 -3.23 -13.90 -9.63
C ALA A 26 -3.10 -12.53 -10.33
N VAL A 27 -3.20 -12.49 -11.66
CA VAL A 27 -3.18 -11.25 -12.43
C VAL A 27 -4.35 -10.35 -12.03
N SER A 28 -5.56 -10.91 -11.91
CA SER A 28 -6.74 -10.17 -11.47
C SER A 28 -6.57 -9.59 -10.06
N ALA A 29 -6.00 -10.36 -9.13
CA ALA A 29 -5.72 -9.90 -7.77
C ALA A 29 -4.68 -8.75 -7.74
N VAL A 30 -3.63 -8.85 -8.57
CA VAL A 30 -2.63 -7.78 -8.70
C VAL A 30 -3.26 -6.50 -9.27
N ILE A 31 -4.07 -6.61 -10.32
CA ILE A 31 -4.77 -5.47 -10.92
C ILE A 31 -5.70 -4.81 -9.89
N LEU A 32 -6.49 -5.61 -9.18
CA LEU A 32 -7.39 -5.09 -8.15
C LEU A 32 -6.60 -4.41 -7.01
N GLY A 33 -5.53 -5.03 -6.54
CA GLY A 33 -4.63 -4.46 -5.54
C GLY A 33 -4.04 -3.12 -6.00
N PHE A 34 -3.63 -3.04 -7.27
CA PHE A 34 -3.13 -1.79 -7.86
C PHE A 34 -4.20 -0.69 -7.90
N ILE A 35 -5.44 -1.01 -8.29
CA ILE A 35 -6.56 -0.06 -8.31
C ILE A 35 -6.85 0.44 -6.89
N VAL A 36 -6.93 -0.46 -5.92
CA VAL A 36 -7.16 -0.10 -4.50
C VAL A 36 -6.03 0.79 -3.99
N TYR A 37 -4.79 0.40 -4.24
CA TYR A 37 -3.62 1.21 -3.85
C TYR A 37 -3.69 2.63 -4.41
N TRP A 38 -3.95 2.77 -5.71
CA TRP A 38 -4.05 4.07 -6.37
C TRP A 38 -5.19 4.92 -5.81
N THR A 39 -6.34 4.31 -5.56
CA THR A 39 -7.52 4.99 -5.02
C THR A 39 -7.27 5.50 -3.60
N VAL A 40 -6.66 4.67 -2.75
CA VAL A 40 -6.31 5.05 -1.37
C VAL A 40 -5.30 6.18 -1.37
N GLN A 41 -4.25 6.09 -2.19
CA GLN A 41 -3.22 7.13 -2.29
C GLN A 41 -3.82 8.48 -2.72
N ALA A 42 -4.65 8.47 -3.77
CA ALA A 42 -5.33 9.68 -4.24
C ALA A 42 -6.31 10.26 -3.20
N SER A 43 -6.91 9.43 -2.35
CA SER A 43 -7.79 9.88 -1.28
C SER A 43 -7.01 10.55 -0.15
N ILE A 44 -5.88 9.96 0.27
CA ILE A 44 -4.99 10.52 1.30
C ILE A 44 -4.45 11.89 0.86
N ASP A 45 -4.00 12.01 -0.40
CA ASP A 45 -3.48 13.27 -0.93
C ASP A 45 -4.53 14.38 -0.94
N ARG A 46 -5.76 14.05 -1.31
CA ARG A 46 -6.87 15.02 -1.30
C ARG A 46 -7.25 15.44 0.12
N GLN A 47 -7.32 14.50 1.06
CA GLN A 47 -7.66 14.80 2.46
C GLN A 47 -6.59 15.66 3.12
N MET A 48 -5.30 15.35 2.90
CA MET A 48 -4.20 16.16 3.40
C MET A 48 -4.25 17.57 2.83
N GLY A 49 -4.43 17.69 1.51
CA GLY A 49 -4.56 19.01 0.86
C GLY A 49 -5.71 19.82 1.42
N ALA A 50 -6.89 19.21 1.56
CA ALA A 50 -8.08 19.88 2.11
C ALA A 50 -7.87 20.31 3.57
N ARG A 51 -7.18 19.49 4.38
CA ARG A 51 -6.86 19.82 5.78
C ARG A 51 -5.92 21.03 5.87
N ILE A 52 -4.85 21.05 5.07
CA ILE A 52 -3.91 22.17 5.02
C ILE A 52 -4.59 23.44 4.52
N ASP A 53 -5.43 23.34 3.47
CA ASP A 53 -6.16 24.50 2.95
C ASP A 53 -7.15 25.06 3.96
N ALA A 54 -7.90 24.22 4.66
CA ALA A 54 -8.82 24.66 5.71
C ALA A 54 -8.07 25.36 6.85
N GLU A 55 -6.94 24.82 7.27
CA GLU A 55 -6.12 25.40 8.33
C GLU A 55 -5.57 26.78 7.93
N ILE A 56 -5.08 26.91 6.70
CA ILE A 56 -4.61 28.21 6.17
C ILE A 56 -5.73 29.26 6.18
N GLU A 57 -6.96 28.88 5.78
CA GLU A 57 -8.09 29.82 5.79
C GLU A 57 -8.51 30.23 7.22
N ILE A 58 -8.43 29.31 8.19
CA ILE A 58 -8.65 29.64 9.59
C ILE A 58 -7.63 30.65 10.09
N LEU A 59 -6.33 30.39 9.87
CA LEU A 59 -5.24 31.26 10.30
C LEU A 59 -5.28 32.63 9.61
N LYS A 60 -5.69 32.71 8.35
CA LYS A 60 -5.95 33.97 7.66
C LYS A 60 -7.09 34.76 8.31
N GLY A 61 -8.15 34.05 8.70
CA GLY A 61 -9.27 34.66 9.43
C GLY A 61 -8.83 35.25 10.77
N GLU A 62 -8.04 34.51 11.54
CA GLU A 62 -7.49 34.96 12.83
C GLU A 62 -6.58 36.20 12.67
N LEU A 63 -5.71 36.20 11.64
CA LEU A 63 -4.89 37.37 11.36
C LEU A 63 -5.71 38.62 11.09
N ARG A 64 -6.83 38.47 10.33
CA ARG A 64 -7.70 39.62 9.99
C ARG A 64 -8.51 40.13 11.18
N SER A 65 -8.92 39.24 12.10
CA SER A 65 -9.77 39.60 13.24
C SER A 65 -8.98 40.06 14.47
N GLU A 66 -7.87 39.42 14.76
CA GLU A 66 -7.17 39.55 16.05
C GLU A 66 -5.71 40.06 15.89
N GLY A 67 -5.20 40.07 14.66
CA GLY A 67 -3.87 40.59 14.34
C GLY A 67 -2.72 39.58 14.48
N SER A 68 -1.51 40.04 14.20
CA SER A 68 -0.32 39.19 14.08
C SER A 68 0.16 38.58 15.40
N ALA A 69 -0.05 39.28 16.51
CA ALA A 69 0.39 38.80 17.83
C ALA A 69 -0.43 37.59 18.28
N GLU A 70 -1.74 37.62 18.03
CA GLU A 70 -2.62 36.48 18.36
C GLU A 70 -2.36 35.31 17.44
N LEU A 71 -2.19 35.52 16.13
CA LEU A 71 -1.80 34.50 15.18
C LEU A 71 -0.52 33.77 15.62
N THR A 72 0.49 34.51 16.10
CA THR A 72 1.74 33.92 16.60
C THR A 72 1.48 33.01 17.80
N ARG A 73 0.67 33.46 18.76
CA ARG A 73 0.32 32.70 19.96
C ARG A 73 -0.51 31.45 19.64
N GLU A 74 -1.44 31.58 18.71
CA GLU A 74 -2.28 30.47 18.26
C GLU A 74 -1.44 29.37 17.60
N ILE A 75 -0.50 29.75 16.72
CA ILE A 75 0.44 28.81 16.11
C ILE A 75 1.28 28.10 17.17
N GLU A 76 1.83 28.82 18.15
CA GLU A 76 2.61 28.23 19.24
C GLU A 76 1.79 27.25 20.09
N THR A 77 0.50 27.50 20.25
CA THR A 77 -0.40 26.60 20.95
C THR A 77 -0.67 25.36 20.14
N ARG A 78 -0.95 25.48 18.83
CA ARG A 78 -1.29 24.38 17.93
C ARG A 78 -0.13 23.40 17.71
N ILE A 79 1.10 23.87 17.70
CA ILE A 79 2.31 23.02 17.55
C ILE A 79 2.38 21.92 18.63
N ASN A 80 1.87 22.20 19.82
CA ASN A 80 1.95 21.27 20.96
C ASN A 80 0.86 20.19 20.99
N TYR A 81 -0.11 20.20 20.06
CA TYR A 81 -1.12 19.16 19.99
C TYR A 81 -0.63 17.94 19.25
N PHE A 82 -0.98 16.75 19.75
CA PHE A 82 -0.64 15.49 19.09
C PHE A 82 -1.33 15.39 17.72
N GLY A 83 -0.56 15.08 16.68
CA GLY A 83 -1.06 15.04 15.29
C GLY A 83 -1.31 16.43 14.69
N ALA A 84 -0.71 17.46 15.29
CA ALA A 84 -0.73 18.81 14.73
C ALA A 84 -0.05 18.85 13.36
N LEU A 85 -0.45 19.84 12.56
CA LEU A 85 0.30 20.22 11.37
C LEU A 85 1.59 20.93 11.79
N GLU A 86 2.54 20.95 10.88
CA GLU A 86 3.78 21.69 11.06
C GLU A 86 3.62 23.12 10.50
N TYR A 87 4.13 24.09 11.21
CA TYR A 87 3.94 25.50 10.87
C TYR A 87 5.26 26.24 10.77
N PHE A 88 5.28 27.27 9.92
CA PHE A 88 6.31 28.30 9.91
C PHE A 88 5.66 29.64 9.56
N LEU A 89 5.81 30.61 10.43
CA LEU A 89 5.36 31.98 10.23
C LEU A 89 6.58 32.92 10.20
N ALA A 90 6.68 33.71 9.15
CA ALA A 90 7.71 34.75 9.03
C ALA A 90 7.08 36.11 8.75
N ASP A 91 7.77 37.16 9.15
CA ASP A 91 7.43 38.52 8.80
C ASP A 91 7.78 38.85 7.34
N ALA A 92 7.53 40.09 6.92
CA ALA A 92 7.81 40.56 5.58
C ALA A 92 9.32 40.56 5.24
N ASP A 93 10.18 40.65 6.25
CA ASP A 93 11.64 40.63 6.13
C ASP A 93 12.20 39.18 6.11
N GLY A 94 11.34 38.19 6.33
CA GLY A 94 11.69 36.75 6.37
C GLY A 94 12.16 36.25 7.73
N ASN A 95 12.06 37.09 8.81
CA ASN A 95 12.39 36.65 10.15
C ASN A 95 11.28 35.72 10.70
N ARG A 96 11.69 34.63 11.31
CA ARG A 96 10.76 33.69 11.92
C ARG A 96 10.09 34.29 13.14
N LEU A 97 8.76 34.27 13.16
CA LEU A 97 7.92 34.69 14.28
C LEU A 97 7.47 33.50 15.14
N ALA A 98 7.01 32.41 14.48
CA ALA A 98 6.54 31.21 15.15
C ALA A 98 6.69 29.97 14.24
N GLY A 99 6.51 28.79 14.81
CA GLY A 99 6.48 27.56 14.05
C GLY A 99 7.53 26.54 14.49
N ASN A 100 7.44 25.32 14.01
CA ASN A 100 8.34 24.21 14.31
C ASN A 100 9.08 23.69 13.05
N LEU A 101 8.73 24.16 11.84
CA LEU A 101 9.49 23.87 10.63
C LEU A 101 10.82 24.66 10.63
N SER A 102 11.90 23.98 10.25
CA SER A 102 13.26 24.56 10.28
C SER A 102 13.63 25.31 9.01
N ASN A 103 12.98 25.02 7.88
CA ASN A 103 13.29 25.61 6.59
C ASN A 103 12.06 26.22 5.92
N LEU A 104 12.25 27.43 5.35
CA LEU A 104 11.25 28.09 4.52
C LEU A 104 11.42 27.64 3.06
N PRO A 105 10.38 27.11 2.41
CA PRO A 105 10.42 26.95 0.96
C PRO A 105 10.55 28.29 0.26
N THR A 106 11.35 28.32 -0.79
CA THR A 106 11.58 29.54 -1.59
C THR A 106 10.45 29.83 -2.57
N THR A 107 9.57 28.86 -2.79
CA THR A 107 8.46 28.95 -3.77
C THR A 107 7.12 28.94 -3.07
N ASP A 108 6.19 29.75 -3.59
CA ASP A 108 4.80 29.75 -3.15
C ASP A 108 4.05 28.51 -3.67
N GLY A 109 2.99 28.16 -2.96
CA GLY A 109 2.15 27.01 -3.31
C GLY A 109 2.66 25.71 -2.68
N TRP A 110 2.37 24.61 -3.33
CA TRP A 110 2.70 23.27 -2.85
C TRP A 110 4.16 22.92 -3.12
N SER A 111 4.84 22.41 -2.09
CA SER A 111 6.19 21.86 -2.22
C SER A 111 6.40 20.69 -1.25
N ASP A 112 7.26 19.77 -1.63
CA ASP A 112 7.72 18.70 -0.74
C ASP A 112 9.11 19.09 -0.24
N ILE A 113 9.29 19.16 1.07
CA ILE A 113 10.56 19.53 1.70
C ILE A 113 11.09 18.35 2.52
N ALA A 114 12.41 18.17 2.49
CA ALA A 114 13.10 17.25 3.36
C ALA A 114 13.76 18.05 4.50
N ILE A 115 13.43 17.67 5.72
CA ILE A 115 14.07 18.23 6.90
C ILE A 115 15.04 17.17 7.42
N ALA A 116 16.32 17.46 7.30
CA ALA A 116 17.34 16.68 7.97
C ALA A 116 17.20 16.94 9.48
N ASP A 117 16.92 15.89 10.24
CA ASP A 117 16.91 15.96 11.71
C ASP A 117 18.33 15.66 12.20
N PRO A 118 19.19 16.69 12.44
CA PRO A 118 20.49 16.47 13.01
C PRO A 118 20.37 16.54 14.54
N PRO A 119 20.57 15.53 15.32
CA PRO A 119 21.86 14.91 15.56
C PRO A 119 21.84 13.37 15.77
N GLN A 120 20.80 12.66 15.36
CA GLN A 120 20.64 11.24 15.72
C GLN A 120 20.74 10.24 14.56
N GLY A 121 21.20 10.63 13.37
CA GLY A 121 21.40 9.69 12.26
C GLY A 121 20.12 9.01 11.77
N LYS A 122 18.95 9.63 11.99
CA LYS A 122 17.69 9.20 11.43
C LYS A 122 17.53 9.68 9.99
N ASP A 123 16.81 8.90 9.19
CA ASP A 123 16.47 9.28 7.83
C ASP A 123 15.76 10.64 7.80
N PRO A 124 15.98 11.47 6.76
CA PRO A 124 15.35 12.76 6.64
C PRO A 124 13.82 12.60 6.64
N LYS A 125 13.14 13.45 7.40
CA LYS A 125 11.68 13.53 7.37
C LYS A 125 11.23 14.33 6.17
N TYR A 126 10.23 13.83 5.47
CA TYR A 126 9.64 14.49 4.32
C TYR A 126 8.29 15.08 4.72
N PHE A 127 8.10 16.36 4.38
CA PHE A 127 6.87 17.09 4.63
C PHE A 127 6.30 17.61 3.32
N ARG A 128 5.00 17.49 3.15
CA ARG A 128 4.27 18.23 2.13
C ARG A 128 3.78 19.53 2.73
N VAL A 129 4.19 20.64 2.18
CA VAL A 129 3.89 21.96 2.71
C VAL A 129 3.21 22.84 1.67
N LYS A 130 2.40 23.78 2.13
CA LYS A 130 1.85 24.85 1.33
C LYS A 130 2.29 26.19 1.88
N THR A 131 2.93 26.98 1.02
CA THR A 131 3.37 28.33 1.32
C THR A 131 2.38 29.34 0.79
N VAL A 132 1.95 30.27 1.62
CA VAL A 132 1.04 31.34 1.24
C VAL A 132 1.55 32.69 1.80
N HIS A 133 1.34 33.76 1.02
CA HIS A 133 1.53 35.13 1.51
C HIS A 133 0.22 35.62 2.13
N LEU A 134 0.36 36.28 3.26
CA LEU A 134 -0.71 36.92 3.98
C LEU A 134 -0.80 38.42 3.62
N ASP A 135 -1.98 39.02 3.85
CA ASP A 135 -2.30 40.40 3.41
C ASP A 135 -1.35 41.48 3.95
N ASN A 136 -0.63 41.22 5.04
CA ASN A 136 0.33 42.12 5.66
C ASN A 136 1.79 41.87 5.25
N GLY A 137 2.01 41.05 4.22
CA GLY A 137 3.34 40.67 3.73
C GLY A 137 3.99 39.51 4.51
N TYR A 138 3.32 38.94 5.50
CA TYR A 138 3.80 37.77 6.22
C TYR A 138 3.75 36.54 5.34
N ARG A 139 4.59 35.57 5.64
CA ARG A 139 4.62 34.29 4.95
C ARG A 139 4.27 33.18 5.92
N LEU A 140 3.22 32.44 5.58
CA LEU A 140 2.76 31.29 6.33
C LEU A 140 3.05 30.01 5.54
N VAL A 141 3.67 29.05 6.18
CA VAL A 141 3.85 27.70 5.66
C VAL A 141 3.12 26.73 6.60
N VAL A 142 2.28 25.89 6.04
CA VAL A 142 1.60 24.84 6.77
C VAL A 142 1.91 23.51 6.08
N GLY A 143 2.30 22.51 6.85
CA GLY A 143 2.72 21.22 6.33
C GLY A 143 2.22 20.04 7.14
N ASP A 144 2.27 18.86 6.52
CA ASP A 144 1.95 17.58 7.15
C ASP A 144 3.05 16.56 6.84
N ASP A 145 3.31 15.66 7.81
CA ASP A 145 4.37 14.66 7.73
C ASP A 145 3.98 13.54 6.76
N LEU A 146 4.87 13.26 5.80
CA LEU A 146 4.71 12.17 4.84
C LEU A 146 5.11 10.79 5.41
N ALA A 147 5.69 10.70 6.61
CA ALA A 147 6.12 9.45 7.20
C ALA A 147 4.95 8.49 7.41
N SER A 148 3.80 9.00 7.84
CA SER A 148 2.57 8.20 7.98
C SER A 148 2.13 7.54 6.67
N LYS A 149 2.38 8.17 5.52
CA LYS A 149 2.07 7.59 4.20
C LYS A 149 2.99 6.43 3.85
N GLU A 150 4.27 6.56 4.17
CA GLU A 150 5.26 5.51 3.88
C GLU A 150 4.98 4.26 4.72
N ASP A 151 4.57 4.42 5.97
CA ASP A 151 4.20 3.29 6.83
C ASP A 151 2.94 2.57 6.33
N ILE A 152 1.92 3.32 5.91
CA ILE A 152 0.71 2.76 5.29
C ILE A 152 1.07 2.02 3.99
N ARG A 153 1.93 2.60 3.16
CA ARG A 153 2.41 1.99 1.92
C ARG A 153 3.13 0.68 2.18
N ARG A 154 4.06 0.65 3.14
CA ARG A 154 4.81 -0.55 3.52
C ARG A 154 3.88 -1.64 4.07
N ALA A 155 2.95 -1.29 4.94
CA ALA A 155 1.97 -2.21 5.47
C ALA A 155 1.08 -2.81 4.37
N PHE A 156 0.61 -1.98 3.43
CA PHE A 156 -0.20 -2.42 2.30
C PHE A 156 0.57 -3.36 1.36
N LEU A 157 1.79 -2.99 0.96
CA LEU A 157 2.63 -3.83 0.09
C LEU A 157 3.01 -5.14 0.78
N GLY A 158 3.28 -5.10 2.09
CA GLY A 158 3.51 -6.29 2.89
C GLY A 158 2.30 -7.23 2.92
N ALA A 159 1.11 -6.68 3.20
CA ALA A 159 -0.13 -7.45 3.21
C ALA A 159 -0.44 -8.07 1.83
N LEU A 160 -0.26 -7.31 0.75
CA LEU A 160 -0.44 -7.80 -0.62
C LEU A 160 0.55 -8.93 -0.95
N GLY A 161 1.82 -8.78 -0.55
CA GLY A 161 2.84 -9.81 -0.74
C GLY A 161 2.49 -11.11 -0.02
N TRP A 162 2.05 -11.03 1.24
CA TRP A 162 1.61 -12.19 2.01
C TRP A 162 0.36 -12.84 1.42
N ALA A 163 -0.61 -12.05 0.95
CA ALA A 163 -1.81 -12.55 0.30
C ALA A 163 -1.48 -13.31 -1.00
N LEU A 164 -0.59 -12.79 -1.84
CA LEU A 164 -0.14 -13.46 -3.06
C LEU A 164 0.63 -14.75 -2.75
N LEU A 165 1.48 -14.76 -1.72
CA LEU A 165 2.19 -15.96 -1.29
C LEU A 165 1.23 -17.04 -0.80
N ALA A 166 0.28 -16.68 0.06
CA ALA A 166 -0.74 -17.60 0.54
C ALA A 166 -1.58 -18.18 -0.61
N PHE A 167 -1.96 -17.32 -1.56
CA PHE A 167 -2.68 -17.73 -2.75
C PHE A 167 -1.88 -18.72 -3.61
N LEU A 168 -0.60 -18.47 -3.81
CA LEU A 168 0.30 -19.35 -4.55
C LEU A 168 0.40 -20.73 -3.88
N VAL A 169 0.63 -20.77 -2.56
CA VAL A 169 0.69 -22.02 -1.80
C VAL A 169 -0.63 -22.78 -1.88
N LEU A 170 -1.76 -22.10 -1.71
CA LEU A 170 -3.08 -22.73 -1.81
C LEU A 170 -3.34 -23.32 -3.20
N THR A 171 -2.98 -22.59 -4.25
CA THR A 171 -3.14 -23.03 -5.64
C THR A 171 -2.28 -24.25 -5.94
N LEU A 172 -1.02 -24.25 -5.52
CA LEU A 172 -0.12 -25.38 -5.72
C LEU A 172 -0.61 -26.63 -4.95
N THR A 173 -1.06 -26.47 -3.72
CA THR A 173 -1.57 -27.58 -2.91
C THR A 173 -2.88 -28.11 -3.47
N ALA A 174 -3.82 -27.27 -3.83
CA ALA A 174 -5.07 -27.67 -4.46
C ALA A 174 -4.82 -28.37 -5.80
N GLY A 175 -3.92 -27.83 -6.64
CA GLY A 175 -3.53 -28.46 -7.91
C GLY A 175 -2.91 -29.83 -7.73
N ALA A 176 -2.05 -30.00 -6.74
CA ALA A 176 -1.43 -31.30 -6.44
C ALA A 176 -2.48 -32.33 -5.95
N LEU A 177 -3.39 -31.91 -5.06
CA LEU A 177 -4.46 -32.78 -4.56
C LEU A 177 -5.42 -33.20 -5.66
N LEU A 178 -5.88 -32.30 -6.51
CA LEU A 178 -6.73 -32.62 -7.64
C LEU A 178 -6.02 -33.55 -8.63
N SER A 179 -4.76 -33.25 -8.97
CA SER A 179 -3.98 -34.09 -9.88
C SER A 179 -3.84 -35.53 -9.37
N SER A 180 -3.55 -35.70 -8.07
CA SER A 180 -3.44 -37.07 -7.48
C SER A 180 -4.77 -37.82 -7.48
N ALA A 181 -5.87 -37.12 -7.20
CA ALA A 181 -7.21 -37.74 -7.21
C ALA A 181 -7.66 -38.14 -8.62
N PHE A 182 -7.31 -37.36 -9.65
CA PHE A 182 -7.59 -37.73 -11.05
C PHE A 182 -6.75 -38.90 -11.53
N LEU A 183 -5.42 -38.87 -11.27
CA LEU A 183 -4.57 -39.99 -11.70
C LEU A 183 -4.98 -41.34 -11.08
N SER A 184 -5.37 -41.37 -9.80
CA SER A 184 -5.80 -42.58 -9.15
C SER A 184 -7.05 -43.19 -9.78
N ARG A 185 -7.96 -42.38 -10.32
CA ARG A 185 -9.15 -42.83 -11.04
C ARG A 185 -8.84 -43.36 -12.44
N PHE A 186 -7.91 -42.74 -13.16
CA PHE A 186 -7.47 -43.21 -14.48
C PHE A 186 -6.70 -44.53 -14.40
N ASP A 187 -5.86 -44.73 -13.40
CA ASP A 187 -5.14 -45.98 -13.15
C ASP A 187 -6.09 -47.16 -12.82
N ALA A 188 -7.20 -46.85 -12.14
CA ALA A 188 -8.23 -47.86 -11.86
C ALA A 188 -8.95 -48.32 -13.15
N ILE A 189 -9.27 -47.36 -14.04
CA ILE A 189 -9.91 -47.66 -15.34
C ILE A 189 -8.94 -48.42 -16.27
N GLY A 190 -7.66 -47.97 -16.32
CA GLY A 190 -6.64 -48.62 -17.14
C GLY A 190 -6.38 -50.07 -16.75
N ARG A 191 -6.31 -50.38 -15.45
CA ARG A 191 -6.17 -51.76 -14.93
C ARG A 191 -7.37 -52.63 -15.25
N THR A 192 -8.58 -52.10 -15.19
CA THR A 192 -9.79 -52.86 -15.55
C THR A 192 -9.84 -53.14 -17.05
N ALA A 193 -9.44 -52.20 -17.90
CA ALA A 193 -9.36 -52.43 -19.35
C ALA A 193 -8.29 -53.47 -19.70
N GLU A 194 -7.15 -53.45 -19.04
CA GLU A 194 -6.06 -54.43 -19.25
C GLU A 194 -6.43 -55.84 -18.76
N ALA A 195 -7.20 -55.96 -17.67
CA ALA A 195 -7.76 -57.22 -17.18
C ALA A 195 -8.77 -57.82 -18.17
N ILE A 196 -9.62 -57.00 -18.79
CA ILE A 196 -10.57 -57.44 -19.83
C ILE A 196 -9.83 -57.90 -21.09
N ILE A 197 -8.78 -57.21 -21.51
CA ILE A 197 -7.97 -57.62 -22.69
C ILE A 197 -7.25 -58.93 -22.43
N ASN A 198 -6.84 -59.22 -21.20
CA ASN A 198 -6.17 -60.43 -20.79
C ASN A 198 -7.15 -61.60 -20.48
N GLY A 199 -8.44 -61.47 -20.78
CA GLY A 199 -9.43 -62.51 -20.70
C GLY A 199 -10.08 -62.75 -19.34
N ASP A 200 -9.82 -61.90 -18.34
CA ASP A 200 -10.49 -62.00 -17.04
C ASP A 200 -11.80 -61.20 -17.03
N LEU A 201 -12.87 -61.84 -17.47
CA LEU A 201 -14.26 -61.35 -17.56
C LEU A 201 -14.95 -61.23 -16.19
N GLY A 202 -14.28 -61.61 -15.10
CA GLY A 202 -14.83 -61.61 -13.76
C GLY A 202 -14.56 -60.34 -12.93
N SER A 203 -13.66 -59.49 -13.41
CA SER A 203 -13.25 -58.30 -12.66
C SER A 203 -14.25 -57.14 -12.80
N ARG A 204 -14.97 -56.84 -11.69
CA ARG A 204 -15.92 -55.73 -11.61
C ARG A 204 -15.23 -54.49 -11.06
N VAL A 205 -15.51 -53.33 -11.67
CA VAL A 205 -15.05 -52.01 -11.15
C VAL A 205 -15.70 -51.78 -9.79
N SER A 206 -14.90 -51.76 -8.74
CA SER A 206 -15.34 -51.37 -7.41
C SER A 206 -15.49 -49.82 -7.36
N LEU A 207 -16.70 -49.33 -7.51
CA LEU A 207 -17.09 -47.96 -7.25
C LEU A 207 -17.19 -47.78 -5.73
N ARG A 208 -16.07 -47.36 -5.08
CA ARG A 208 -16.14 -46.79 -3.73
C ARG A 208 -16.48 -45.31 -3.91
N GLY A 209 -17.69 -44.93 -3.44
CA GLY A 209 -18.16 -43.58 -3.28
C GLY A 209 -17.36 -42.80 -2.21
#